data_875350c119296e7cbb7155b7e973b3b8
#
_entry.id   875350c119296e7cbb7155b7e973b3b8
#
_cell.length_a   1.000
_cell.length_b   1.000
_cell.length_c   1.000
_cell.angle_alpha   90.00
_cell.angle_beta   90.00
_cell.angle_gamma   90.00
#
_symmetry.space_group_name_H-M   'P 1'
#
loop_
_entity.id
_entity.type
_entity.pdbx_description
1 polymer ?
#
loop_
_entity_poly.entity_id
_entity_poly.type
_entity_poly.pdbx_seq_one_letter_code
_entity_poly.pdbx_strand_id
1 'polypeptide(L)'
;IDMGDELSIDPEYEPKPLTISGVTDAGWCDAVLFTHNHGDHIGQLCNVDVHIPIYMGEMSRDIMLKTNAYRHDHSMDKRLDSANIFSPGRSFSIGDIKITPYSIDHSACDSYMFLIEAEGKRVLHTGDFRTHGFRGKVVAKIIDKLVGKIDILITEGTTLSRVNECLVTEHELQGKFRDYIKDYKYVYVLCASTNLE
;
A
#
# COMPACT_ATOMS: atom_id res chain seq x y z
N ILE A 1 -2.29 -6.27 9.59
CA ILE A 1 -2.20 -5.41 8.41
C ILE A 1 -0.78 -5.44 7.91
N ASP A 2 -0.63 -5.64 6.61
CA ASP A 2 0.61 -5.81 5.87
C ASP A 2 1.50 -6.94 6.39
N MET A 3 2.20 -7.58 5.50
CA MET A 3 3.18 -8.61 5.77
C MET A 3 4.20 -8.60 4.62
N GLY A 4 5.20 -7.75 4.76
CA GLY A 4 6.15 -7.44 3.71
C GLY A 4 7.56 -7.94 3.98
N ASP A 5 8.40 -7.75 3.00
CA ASP A 5 9.82 -8.04 3.08
C ASP A 5 10.56 -6.94 3.85
N GLU A 6 11.66 -7.29 4.49
CA GLU A 6 12.57 -6.32 5.05
C GLU A 6 13.22 -5.50 3.94
N LEU A 7 13.24 -4.17 4.08
CA LEU A 7 13.96 -3.30 3.15
C LEU A 7 15.47 -3.43 3.36
N SER A 8 16.20 -3.74 2.29
CA SER A 8 17.65 -3.75 2.28
C SER A 8 18.20 -2.93 1.12
N ILE A 9 19.30 -2.23 1.36
CA ILE A 9 20.09 -1.55 0.32
C ILE A 9 21.11 -2.50 -0.34
N ASP A 10 21.29 -3.69 0.20
CA ASP A 10 22.17 -4.71 -0.35
C ASP A 10 21.47 -5.42 -1.52
N PRO A 11 21.97 -5.31 -2.75
CA PRO A 11 21.37 -5.95 -3.92
C PRO A 11 21.43 -7.50 -3.88
N GLU A 12 22.28 -8.08 -3.02
CA GLU A 12 22.37 -9.54 -2.82
C GLU A 12 21.52 -10.01 -1.63
N TYR A 13 20.79 -9.10 -0.98
CA TYR A 13 19.93 -9.46 0.13
C TYR A 13 18.72 -10.27 -0.36
N GLU A 14 18.54 -11.45 0.19
CA GLU A 14 17.34 -12.26 0.00
C GLU A 14 16.46 -12.16 1.25
N PRO A 15 15.20 -11.70 1.13
CA PRO A 15 14.27 -11.64 2.25
C PRO A 15 14.08 -13.01 2.89
N LYS A 16 14.20 -13.07 4.21
CA LYS A 16 13.94 -14.31 4.95
C LYS A 16 12.45 -14.46 5.22
N PRO A 17 11.89 -15.68 5.08
CA PRO A 17 10.51 -15.93 5.47
C PRO A 17 10.26 -15.51 6.92
N LEU A 18 9.24 -14.69 7.13
CA LEU A 18 8.77 -14.33 8.46
C LEU A 18 8.05 -15.53 9.08
N THR A 19 8.25 -15.70 10.39
CA THR A 19 7.49 -16.67 11.18
C THR A 19 6.66 -15.92 12.21
N ILE A 20 5.34 -15.89 12.00
CA ILE A 20 4.38 -15.22 12.86
C ILE A 20 3.33 -16.24 13.29
N SER A 21 3.30 -16.59 14.57
CA SER A 21 2.34 -17.57 15.08
C SER A 21 0.90 -17.16 14.78
N GLY A 22 0.14 -18.10 14.26
CA GLY A 22 -1.25 -17.89 13.85
C GLY A 22 -1.44 -17.22 12.50
N VAL A 23 -0.36 -16.77 11.85
CA VAL A 23 -0.39 -16.18 10.50
C VAL A 23 0.36 -17.05 9.49
N THR A 24 1.55 -17.53 9.87
CA THR A 24 2.40 -18.35 8.98
C THR A 24 2.37 -19.84 9.31
N ASP A 25 1.74 -20.17 10.43
CA ASP A 25 1.55 -21.54 10.91
C ASP A 25 0.08 -21.77 11.29
N ALA A 26 -0.47 -22.93 11.07
CA ALA A 26 -1.78 -23.42 11.56
C ALA A 26 -2.91 -22.36 11.74
N GLY A 27 -2.87 -21.31 11.01
CA GLY A 27 -3.71 -20.12 10.87
C GLY A 27 -4.92 -19.97 11.80
N TRP A 28 -4.77 -19.19 12.88
CA TRP A 28 -5.91 -18.77 13.72
C TRP A 28 -6.21 -17.27 13.59
N CYS A 29 -5.47 -16.55 12.77
CA CYS A 29 -5.76 -15.16 12.42
C CYS A 29 -6.98 -15.11 11.48
N ASP A 30 -7.91 -14.21 11.73
CA ASP A 30 -9.16 -14.12 10.98
C ASP A 30 -8.97 -13.56 9.56
N ALA A 31 -7.99 -12.70 9.36
CA ALA A 31 -7.65 -12.14 8.05
C ALA A 31 -6.33 -11.38 8.04
N VAL A 32 -5.74 -11.22 6.84
CA VAL A 32 -4.65 -10.27 6.57
C VAL A 32 -5.12 -9.25 5.55
N LEU A 33 -4.91 -7.96 5.86
CA LEU A 33 -5.24 -6.85 4.98
C LEU A 33 -3.95 -6.25 4.43
N PHE A 34 -3.94 -5.91 3.14
CA PHE A 34 -2.82 -5.23 2.50
C PHE A 34 -3.19 -3.81 2.12
N THR A 35 -2.35 -2.84 2.53
CA THR A 35 -2.56 -1.42 2.24
C THR A 35 -2.26 -1.10 0.79
N HIS A 36 -1.23 -1.72 0.21
CA HIS A 36 -0.81 -1.55 -1.17
C HIS A 36 0.18 -2.67 -1.60
N ASN A 37 0.67 -2.61 -2.84
CA ASN A 37 1.41 -3.69 -3.49
C ASN A 37 2.95 -3.54 -3.48
N HIS A 38 3.54 -2.69 -2.64
CA HIS A 38 5.00 -2.67 -2.48
C HIS A 38 5.51 -3.89 -1.73
N GLY A 39 6.73 -4.34 -2.05
CA GLY A 39 7.31 -5.56 -1.50
C GLY A 39 7.45 -5.56 0.02
N ASP A 40 7.77 -4.43 0.62
CA ASP A 40 7.86 -4.23 2.07
C ASP A 40 6.50 -4.26 2.79
N HIS A 41 5.39 -4.35 2.06
CA HIS A 41 4.03 -4.51 2.60
C HIS A 41 3.40 -5.86 2.25
N ILE A 42 3.67 -6.43 1.07
CA ILE A 42 3.02 -7.65 0.59
C ILE A 42 4.00 -8.78 0.22
N GLY A 43 5.31 -8.55 0.27
CA GLY A 43 6.31 -9.50 -0.21
C GLY A 43 6.25 -10.87 0.46
N GLN A 44 5.77 -10.94 1.71
CA GLN A 44 5.60 -12.18 2.46
C GLN A 44 4.22 -12.86 2.26
N LEU A 45 3.46 -12.47 1.24
CA LEU A 45 2.13 -13.03 0.96
C LEU A 45 2.12 -14.56 0.86
N CYS A 46 3.16 -15.15 0.28
CA CYS A 46 3.29 -16.60 0.16
C CYS A 46 3.47 -17.32 1.49
N ASN A 47 3.89 -16.62 2.54
CA ASN A 47 4.08 -17.17 3.88
C ASN A 47 2.82 -17.07 4.75
N VAL A 48 1.80 -16.34 4.32
CA VAL A 48 0.49 -16.32 4.99
C VAL A 48 -0.17 -17.68 4.80
N ASP A 49 -0.62 -18.32 5.90
CA ASP A 49 -1.32 -19.60 5.84
C ASP A 49 -2.49 -19.55 4.83
N VAL A 50 -2.61 -20.59 4.03
CA VAL A 50 -3.55 -20.64 2.90
C VAL A 50 -5.03 -20.54 3.33
N HIS A 51 -5.33 -20.88 4.58
CA HIS A 51 -6.69 -20.82 5.13
C HIS A 51 -7.08 -19.42 5.62
N ILE A 52 -6.11 -18.51 5.80
CA ILE A 52 -6.39 -17.14 6.22
C ILE A 52 -6.87 -16.31 5.03
N PRO A 53 -8.07 -15.72 5.07
CA PRO A 53 -8.54 -14.79 4.06
C PRO A 53 -7.59 -13.58 3.93
N ILE A 54 -7.31 -13.18 2.70
CA ILE A 54 -6.57 -11.94 2.44
C ILE A 54 -7.49 -10.91 1.80
N TYR A 55 -7.23 -9.63 2.09
CA TYR A 55 -8.00 -8.50 1.59
C TYR A 55 -7.07 -7.46 0.99
N MET A 56 -7.38 -6.97 -0.20
CA MET A 56 -6.58 -5.95 -0.89
C MET A 56 -7.40 -5.15 -1.89
N GLY A 57 -6.82 -4.09 -2.43
CA GLY A 57 -7.40 -3.32 -3.52
C GLY A 57 -7.36 -4.08 -4.85
N GLU A 58 -8.35 -3.84 -5.71
CA GLU A 58 -8.48 -4.53 -6.99
C GLU A 58 -7.31 -4.23 -7.93
N MET A 59 -6.93 -2.95 -8.02
CA MET A 59 -5.85 -2.54 -8.90
C MET A 59 -4.49 -3.03 -8.40
N SER A 60 -4.28 -3.07 -7.07
CA SER A 60 -3.08 -3.67 -6.47
C SER A 60 -2.94 -5.14 -6.87
N ARG A 61 -4.02 -5.92 -6.77
CA ARG A 61 -4.04 -7.33 -7.24
C ARG A 61 -3.69 -7.43 -8.72
N ASP A 62 -4.36 -6.65 -9.55
CA ASP A 62 -4.20 -6.72 -11.01
C ASP A 62 -2.81 -6.32 -11.47
N ILE A 63 -2.21 -5.30 -10.84
CA ILE A 63 -0.81 -4.90 -11.08
C ILE A 63 0.14 -6.05 -10.73
N MET A 64 -0.05 -6.69 -9.57
CA MET A 64 0.79 -7.82 -9.17
C MET A 64 0.68 -8.99 -10.14
N LEU A 65 -0.53 -9.40 -10.55
CA LEU A 65 -0.73 -10.46 -11.53
C LEU A 65 -0.06 -10.13 -12.87
N LYS A 66 -0.15 -8.88 -13.35
CA LYS A 66 0.54 -8.44 -14.58
C LYS A 66 2.06 -8.45 -14.43
N THR A 67 2.56 -7.99 -13.29
CA THR A 67 3.99 -7.99 -12.98
C THR A 67 4.53 -9.42 -12.90
N ASN A 68 3.81 -10.33 -12.25
CA ASN A 68 4.16 -11.75 -12.15
C ASN A 68 4.22 -12.40 -13.55
N ALA A 69 3.21 -12.15 -14.37
CA ALA A 69 3.20 -12.64 -15.76
C ALA A 69 4.39 -12.13 -16.57
N TYR A 70 4.76 -10.85 -16.43
CA TYR A 70 5.93 -10.27 -17.10
C TYR A 70 7.25 -10.88 -16.60
N ARG A 71 7.35 -11.15 -15.30
CA ARG A 71 8.54 -11.75 -14.67
C ARG A 71 8.58 -13.27 -14.82
N HIS A 72 7.55 -13.91 -15.34
CA HIS A 72 7.36 -15.36 -15.39
C HIS A 72 7.43 -16.03 -14.00
N ASP A 73 6.99 -15.31 -12.97
CA ASP A 73 6.88 -15.80 -11.59
C ASP A 73 5.40 -15.85 -11.18
N HIS A 74 4.84 -17.04 -11.10
CA HIS A 74 3.43 -17.29 -10.79
C HIS A 74 3.21 -17.82 -9.37
N SER A 75 4.21 -17.71 -8.51
CA SER A 75 4.18 -18.26 -7.13
C SER A 75 3.04 -17.70 -6.29
N MET A 76 2.69 -16.41 -6.48
CA MET A 76 1.64 -15.72 -5.73
C MET A 76 0.26 -15.74 -6.41
N ASP A 77 0.16 -16.14 -7.68
CA ASP A 77 -1.05 -15.91 -8.49
C ASP A 77 -2.31 -16.53 -7.85
N LYS A 78 -2.22 -17.77 -7.35
CA LYS A 78 -3.36 -18.43 -6.70
C LYS A 78 -3.85 -17.69 -5.47
N ARG A 79 -2.93 -17.10 -4.70
CA ARG A 79 -3.29 -16.30 -3.53
C ARG A 79 -3.94 -14.98 -3.92
N LEU A 80 -3.38 -14.31 -4.93
CA LEU A 80 -3.93 -13.08 -5.48
C LEU A 80 -5.33 -13.30 -6.06
N ASP A 81 -5.54 -14.39 -6.81
CA ASP A 81 -6.85 -14.74 -7.36
C ASP A 81 -7.90 -15.03 -6.29
N SER A 82 -7.48 -15.54 -5.12
CA SER A 82 -8.36 -15.80 -3.98
C SER A 82 -8.60 -14.59 -3.08
N ALA A 83 -8.00 -13.43 -3.37
CA ALA A 83 -8.10 -12.25 -2.53
C ALA A 83 -9.52 -11.67 -2.51
N ASN A 84 -9.98 -11.31 -1.32
CA ASN A 84 -11.19 -10.52 -1.14
C ASN A 84 -10.89 -9.07 -1.51
N ILE A 85 -11.66 -8.53 -2.45
CA ILE A 85 -11.47 -7.18 -2.95
C ILE A 85 -12.36 -6.21 -2.17
N PHE A 86 -11.76 -5.19 -1.60
CA PHE A 86 -12.49 -4.08 -1.00
C PHE A 86 -12.55 -2.87 -1.94
N SER A 87 -13.44 -1.95 -1.65
CA SER A 87 -13.59 -0.70 -2.41
C SER A 87 -13.42 0.51 -1.49
N PRO A 88 -12.80 1.60 -1.96
CA PRO A 88 -12.60 2.79 -1.14
C PRO A 88 -13.93 3.37 -0.64
N GLY A 89 -13.97 3.72 0.64
CA GLY A 89 -15.14 4.29 1.31
C GLY A 89 -16.27 3.29 1.61
N ARG A 90 -16.14 2.01 1.22
CA ARG A 90 -17.12 0.97 1.54
C ARG A 90 -16.64 0.11 2.69
N SER A 91 -17.32 0.20 3.82
CA SER A 91 -17.02 -0.62 4.99
C SER A 91 -17.37 -2.09 4.75
N PHE A 92 -16.56 -2.98 5.33
CA PHE A 92 -16.82 -4.41 5.47
C PHE A 92 -16.48 -4.84 6.89
N SER A 93 -16.85 -6.06 7.28
CA SER A 93 -16.57 -6.57 8.63
C SER A 93 -15.85 -7.92 8.58
N ILE A 94 -14.97 -8.12 9.55
CA ILE A 94 -14.34 -9.39 9.87
C ILE A 94 -14.70 -9.68 11.32
N GLY A 95 -15.58 -10.65 11.56
CA GLY A 95 -16.22 -10.80 12.86
C GLY A 95 -16.91 -9.50 13.30
N ASP A 96 -16.59 -9.04 14.50
CA ASP A 96 -17.14 -7.81 15.08
C ASP A 96 -16.33 -6.55 14.74
N ILE A 97 -15.25 -6.71 13.97
CA ILE A 97 -14.38 -5.60 13.56
C ILE A 97 -14.90 -5.02 12.24
N LYS A 98 -15.29 -3.75 12.26
CA LYS A 98 -15.66 -3.00 11.06
C LYS A 98 -14.46 -2.28 10.50
N ILE A 99 -14.22 -2.40 9.20
CA ILE A 99 -13.07 -1.83 8.49
C ILE A 99 -13.58 -0.97 7.34
N THR A 100 -13.08 0.27 7.25
CA THR A 100 -13.37 1.17 6.14
C THR A 100 -12.06 1.59 5.48
N PRO A 101 -11.78 1.12 4.24
CA PRO A 101 -10.62 1.55 3.48
C PRO A 101 -10.86 2.94 2.89
N TYR A 102 -9.88 3.83 2.97
CA TYR A 102 -9.87 5.11 2.27
C TYR A 102 -8.62 5.22 1.41
N SER A 103 -8.78 5.63 0.16
CA SER A 103 -7.63 5.86 -0.72
C SER A 103 -6.74 6.96 -0.16
N ILE A 104 -5.42 6.73 -0.25
CA ILE A 104 -4.40 7.67 0.21
C ILE A 104 -3.41 7.97 -0.92
N ASP A 105 -2.74 9.11 -0.84
CA ASP A 105 -1.69 9.47 -1.80
C ASP A 105 -0.40 8.75 -1.42
N HIS A 106 0.12 7.95 -2.32
CA HIS A 106 1.39 7.23 -2.20
C HIS A 106 1.95 6.93 -3.60
N SER A 107 3.19 6.45 -3.70
CA SER A 107 3.81 6.08 -4.98
C SER A 107 3.22 4.81 -5.61
N ALA A 108 2.57 3.95 -4.84
CA ALA A 108 1.78 2.86 -5.37
C ALA A 108 0.37 3.35 -5.72
N CYS A 109 -0.06 3.03 -6.92
CA CYS A 109 -1.43 3.23 -7.35
C CYS A 109 -2.38 2.44 -6.47
N ASP A 110 -3.45 2.71 -6.01
CA ASP A 110 -4.34 1.84 -5.21
C ASP A 110 -3.85 1.61 -3.76
N SER A 111 -3.35 2.68 -3.13
CA SER A 111 -2.93 2.66 -1.73
C SER A 111 -4.04 3.11 -0.80
N TYR A 112 -4.08 2.50 0.40
CA TYR A 112 -5.17 2.68 1.35
C TYR A 112 -4.70 2.89 2.78
N MET A 113 -5.43 3.75 3.49
CA MET A 113 -5.50 3.74 4.95
C MET A 113 -6.76 3.00 5.40
N PHE A 114 -6.72 2.40 6.57
CA PHE A 114 -7.86 1.69 7.17
C PHE A 114 -8.34 2.38 8.43
N LEU A 115 -9.62 2.74 8.46
CA LEU A 115 -10.31 3.05 9.70
C LEU A 115 -10.91 1.76 10.25
N ILE A 116 -10.46 1.36 11.42
CA ILE A 116 -10.85 0.13 12.10
C ILE A 116 -11.67 0.49 13.32
N GLU A 117 -12.87 -0.07 13.40
CA GLU A 117 -13.83 0.20 14.49
C GLU A 117 -14.17 -1.12 15.19
N ALA A 118 -13.84 -1.22 16.46
CA ALA A 118 -14.12 -2.39 17.30
C ALA A 118 -14.27 -1.96 18.76
N GLU A 119 -15.17 -2.58 19.51
CA GLU A 119 -15.37 -2.36 20.95
C GLU A 119 -15.54 -0.88 21.35
N GLY A 120 -16.17 -0.09 20.48
CA GLY A 120 -16.35 1.35 20.69
C GLY A 120 -15.07 2.17 20.52
N LYS A 121 -13.98 1.58 20.05
CA LYS A 121 -12.71 2.25 19.73
C LYS A 121 -12.55 2.43 18.23
N ARG A 122 -11.78 3.45 17.86
CA ARG A 122 -11.49 3.80 16.47
C ARG A 122 -9.98 3.92 16.30
N VAL A 123 -9.43 3.06 15.44
CA VAL A 123 -8.01 3.01 15.09
C VAL A 123 -7.86 3.44 13.64
N LEU A 124 -6.97 4.37 13.37
CA LEU A 124 -6.55 4.69 12.00
C LEU A 124 -5.17 4.12 11.76
N HIS A 125 -5.07 3.23 10.77
CA HIS A 125 -3.81 2.74 10.22
C HIS A 125 -3.58 3.41 8.87
N THR A 126 -2.54 4.22 8.73
CA THR A 126 -2.36 5.04 7.52
C THR A 126 -1.83 4.26 6.33
N GLY A 127 -1.17 3.10 6.55
CA GLY A 127 -0.26 2.59 5.54
C GLY A 127 0.81 3.64 5.24
N ASP A 128 1.45 3.53 4.10
CA ASP A 128 2.39 4.52 3.59
C ASP A 128 1.66 5.66 2.91
N PHE A 129 2.12 6.89 3.11
CA PHE A 129 1.47 8.03 2.49
C PHE A 129 2.43 9.18 2.17
N ARG A 130 2.03 10.00 1.25
CA ARG A 130 2.67 11.28 0.91
C ARG A 130 1.60 12.36 0.71
N THR A 131 2.02 13.61 0.59
CA THR A 131 1.10 14.74 0.38
C THR A 131 1.47 15.60 -0.83
N HIS A 132 2.51 15.21 -1.57
CA HIS A 132 3.03 15.94 -2.72
C HIS A 132 2.66 15.33 -4.08
N GLY A 133 1.96 14.19 -4.10
CA GLY A 133 1.35 13.61 -5.29
C GLY A 133 0.07 14.33 -5.70
N PHE A 134 -0.56 13.88 -6.77
CA PHE A 134 -1.80 14.47 -7.30
C PHE A 134 -2.96 14.39 -6.29
N ARG A 135 -2.98 13.35 -5.45
CA ARG A 135 -4.03 13.13 -4.43
C ARG A 135 -3.72 13.76 -3.08
N GLY A 136 -2.52 14.30 -2.86
CA GLY A 136 -2.08 14.79 -1.55
C GLY A 136 -3.05 15.76 -0.87
N LYS A 137 -3.67 16.66 -1.64
CA LYS A 137 -4.66 17.62 -1.13
C LYS A 137 -5.97 16.97 -0.65
N VAL A 138 -6.25 15.73 -1.07
CA VAL A 138 -7.47 15.01 -0.71
C VAL A 138 -7.31 14.28 0.63
N VAL A 139 -6.08 13.88 0.98
CA VAL A 139 -5.76 13.14 2.22
C VAL A 139 -6.27 13.90 3.46
N ALA A 140 -5.89 15.16 3.60
CA ALA A 140 -6.34 15.97 4.73
C ALA A 140 -7.88 16.07 4.81
N LYS A 141 -8.55 16.20 3.66
CA LYS A 141 -10.02 16.26 3.60
C LYS A 141 -10.67 14.93 3.99
N ILE A 142 -10.08 13.81 3.64
CA ILE A 142 -10.58 12.48 4.03
C ILE A 142 -10.45 12.32 5.54
N ILE A 143 -9.30 12.65 6.11
CA ILE A 143 -9.06 12.57 7.55
C ILE A 143 -10.07 13.45 8.30
N ASP A 144 -10.21 14.69 7.90
CA ASP A 144 -11.07 15.66 8.59
C ASP A 144 -12.57 15.32 8.47
N LYS A 145 -13.03 14.96 7.27
CA LYS A 145 -14.47 14.82 6.99
C LYS A 145 -15.02 13.41 7.14
N LEU A 146 -14.20 12.38 6.87
CA LEU A 146 -14.66 10.98 6.81
C LEU A 146 -14.13 10.16 7.98
N VAL A 147 -12.86 10.33 8.33
CA VAL A 147 -12.26 9.63 9.48
C VAL A 147 -12.75 10.26 10.79
N GLY A 148 -12.61 11.56 10.95
CA GLY A 148 -13.01 12.27 12.18
C GLY A 148 -12.15 11.86 13.39
N LYS A 149 -12.75 11.86 14.58
CA LYS A 149 -12.03 11.56 15.83
C LYS A 149 -11.65 10.09 15.90
N ILE A 150 -10.41 9.80 16.27
CA ILE A 150 -9.83 8.47 16.48
C ILE A 150 -9.28 8.33 17.90
N ASP A 151 -9.16 7.10 18.40
CA ASP A 151 -8.55 6.78 19.69
C ASP A 151 -7.07 6.42 19.53
N ILE A 152 -6.70 5.75 18.43
CA ILE A 152 -5.34 5.27 18.17
C ILE A 152 -4.97 5.60 16.73
N LEU A 153 -3.75 6.13 16.54
CA LEU A 153 -3.12 6.33 15.24
C LEU A 153 -1.92 5.38 15.11
N ILE A 154 -1.91 4.60 14.03
CA ILE A 154 -0.76 3.82 13.59
C ILE A 154 -0.33 4.44 12.25
N THR A 155 0.89 4.97 12.21
CA THR A 155 1.38 5.73 11.05
C THR A 155 2.83 5.43 10.77
N GLU A 156 3.24 5.57 9.51
CA GLU A 156 4.63 5.53 9.10
C GLU A 156 5.44 6.71 9.63
N GLY A 157 6.76 6.62 9.49
CA GLY A 157 7.71 7.66 9.87
C GLY A 157 8.93 7.73 8.96
N THR A 158 8.86 7.23 7.73
CA THR A 158 9.98 7.06 6.79
C THR A 158 10.75 8.34 6.53
N THR A 159 10.07 9.49 6.51
CA THR A 159 10.68 10.80 6.21
C THR A 159 11.03 11.64 7.44
N LEU A 160 10.77 11.14 8.65
CA LEU A 160 11.01 11.91 9.89
C LEU A 160 12.48 12.31 10.10
N SER A 161 13.43 11.53 9.58
CA SER A 161 14.87 11.82 9.66
C SER A 161 15.39 12.73 8.55
N ARG A 162 14.57 13.05 7.54
CA ARG A 162 14.95 13.86 6.39
C ARG A 162 14.72 15.33 6.68
N VAL A 163 15.77 16.01 7.16
CA VAL A 163 15.72 17.44 7.48
C VAL A 163 15.94 18.26 6.20
N ASN A 164 15.04 19.23 5.93
CA ASN A 164 15.18 20.23 4.84
C ASN A 164 15.10 19.69 3.39
N GLU A 165 14.40 18.61 3.12
CA GLU A 165 14.08 18.28 1.72
C GLU A 165 13.07 19.28 1.14
N CYS A 166 13.47 19.93 0.03
CA CYS A 166 12.52 20.71 -0.77
C CYS A 166 11.66 19.74 -1.57
N LEU A 167 10.44 19.53 -1.14
CA LEU A 167 9.49 18.65 -1.83
C LEU A 167 8.99 19.34 -3.10
N VAL A 168 9.32 18.76 -4.26
CA VAL A 168 8.72 19.14 -5.53
C VAL A 168 7.43 18.33 -5.68
N THR A 169 6.32 19.01 -5.91
CA THR A 169 5.04 18.32 -6.15
C THR A 169 5.03 17.66 -7.53
N GLU A 170 4.27 16.59 -7.69
CA GLU A 170 4.10 15.94 -8.99
C GLU A 170 3.51 16.88 -10.04
N HIS A 171 2.68 17.81 -9.61
CA HIS A 171 2.15 18.86 -10.50
C HIS A 171 3.25 19.80 -11.04
N GLU A 172 4.19 20.21 -10.19
CA GLU A 172 5.35 21.01 -10.60
C GLU A 172 6.28 20.19 -11.50
N LEU A 173 6.48 18.90 -11.19
CA LEU A 173 7.27 17.99 -12.00
C LEU A 173 6.65 17.82 -13.39
N GLN A 174 5.33 17.65 -13.48
CA GLN A 174 4.60 17.60 -14.76
C GLN A 174 4.84 18.85 -15.59
N GLY A 175 4.87 20.04 -14.97
CA GLY A 175 5.21 21.29 -15.64
C GLY A 175 6.62 21.26 -16.26
N LYS A 176 7.62 20.86 -15.48
CA LYS A 176 9.01 20.71 -15.95
C LYS A 176 9.14 19.71 -17.11
N PHE A 177 8.45 18.57 -17.02
CA PHE A 177 8.42 17.60 -18.11
C PHE A 177 7.85 18.16 -19.40
N ARG A 178 6.77 18.92 -19.29
CA ARG A 178 6.14 19.55 -20.45
C ARG A 178 7.09 20.53 -21.14
N ASP A 179 7.90 21.24 -20.38
CA ASP A 179 8.90 22.17 -20.92
C ASP A 179 10.05 21.39 -21.58
N TYR A 180 10.60 20.36 -20.94
CA TYR A 180 11.64 19.51 -21.54
C TYR A 180 11.20 18.86 -22.87
N ILE A 181 9.97 18.37 -22.96
CA ILE A 181 9.44 17.77 -24.20
C ILE A 181 9.36 18.80 -25.33
N LYS A 182 9.14 20.08 -25.02
CA LYS A 182 9.16 21.17 -26.04
C LYS A 182 10.57 21.54 -26.49
N ASP A 183 11.52 21.54 -25.55
CA ASP A 183 12.87 22.07 -25.76
C ASP A 183 13.84 21.05 -26.35
N TYR A 184 13.57 19.74 -26.13
CA TYR A 184 14.46 18.66 -26.53
C TYR A 184 13.80 17.68 -27.49
N LYS A 185 14.54 17.27 -28.51
CA LYS A 185 14.08 16.28 -29.50
C LYS A 185 13.89 14.88 -28.90
N TYR A 186 14.68 14.55 -27.90
CA TYR A 186 14.64 13.28 -27.19
C TYR A 186 14.67 13.52 -25.68
N VAL A 187 13.76 12.90 -24.96
CA VAL A 187 13.67 12.95 -23.51
C VAL A 187 13.61 11.52 -22.98
N TYR A 188 14.55 11.16 -22.11
CA TYR A 188 14.58 9.87 -21.44
C TYR A 188 14.19 10.08 -19.97
N VAL A 189 13.26 9.27 -19.48
CA VAL A 189 12.77 9.35 -18.11
C VAL A 189 13.12 8.07 -17.37
N LEU A 190 13.84 8.19 -16.26
CA LEU A 190 14.05 7.08 -15.34
C LEU A 190 13.04 7.21 -14.21
N CYS A 191 12.19 6.21 -14.05
CA CYS A 191 11.20 6.15 -12.96
C CYS A 191 11.08 4.72 -12.41
N ALA A 192 10.60 4.59 -11.18
CA ALA A 192 10.29 3.29 -10.62
C ALA A 192 9.07 2.69 -11.34
N SER A 193 9.11 1.38 -11.64
CA SER A 193 8.02 0.68 -12.33
C SER A 193 6.73 0.59 -11.51
N THR A 194 6.82 0.77 -10.21
CA THR A 194 5.69 0.74 -9.27
C THR A 194 5.04 2.10 -9.07
N ASN A 195 5.65 3.19 -9.55
CA ASN A 195 5.08 4.53 -9.47
C ASN A 195 4.14 4.77 -10.67
N LEU A 196 2.91 4.30 -10.54
CA LEU A 196 1.90 4.28 -11.61
C LEU A 196 0.74 5.27 -11.39
N GLU A 197 0.94 6.30 -10.61
CA GLU A 197 -0.08 7.31 -10.36
C GLU A 197 -0.29 8.29 -11.53
#